data_0db0798c618b1269ebf7d307d1b39a84
#
_entry.id   0db0798c618b1269ebf7d307d1b39a84
#
_cell.length_a   1.000
_cell.length_b   1.000
_cell.length_c   1.000
_cell.angle_alpha   90.00
_cell.angle_beta   90.00
_cell.angle_gamma   90.00
#
_symmetry.space_group_name_H-M   'P 1'
#
loop_
_entity.id
_entity.type
_entity.pdbx_description
1 polymer ?
#
loop_
_entity_poly.entity_id
_entity_poly.type
_entity_poly.pdbx_seq_one_letter_code
_entity_poly.pdbx_strand_id
1 'polypeptide(L)'
;MKKIIILGAGAMGSAFAVPCLENENKVTLVGTHLEDDLINNIQLNNNFHPALNIELPIKLKVEKYEKLKSILEEGVDIIVAGVSSIGIGWFVKQIAKNYKKNLPIILLTKGLAVEDN
;
A
#
# COMPACT_ATOMS: atom_id res chain seq x y z
N MET A 1 17.62 -6.10 2.28
CA MET A 1 16.38 -5.90 1.51
C MET A 1 15.18 -6.36 2.31
N LYS A 2 14.17 -5.53 2.42
CA LYS A 2 12.93 -5.87 3.11
C LYS A 2 11.80 -6.08 2.12
N LYS A 3 10.85 -6.92 2.49
CA LYS A 3 9.60 -7.07 1.74
C LYS A 3 8.55 -6.19 2.40
N ILE A 4 8.07 -5.22 1.67
CA ILE A 4 7.14 -4.21 2.17
C ILE A 4 5.84 -4.31 1.40
N ILE A 5 4.72 -4.38 2.13
CA ILE A 5 3.40 -4.32 1.54
C ILE A 5 2.79 -2.98 1.95
N ILE A 6 2.30 -2.24 0.98
CA ILE A 6 1.55 -1.01 1.23
C ILE A 6 0.10 -1.32 0.89
N LEU A 7 -0.78 -1.30 1.89
CA LEU A 7 -2.20 -1.51 1.67
C LEU A 7 -2.89 -0.16 1.61
N GLY A 8 -3.43 0.13 0.45
CA GLY A 8 -4.04 1.41 0.15
C GLY A 8 -3.27 2.12 -0.95
N ALA A 9 -3.90 2.27 -2.11
CA ALA A 9 -3.26 2.81 -3.32
C ALA A 9 -3.60 4.27 -3.59
N GLY A 10 -4.05 4.99 -2.58
CA GLY A 10 -4.25 6.43 -2.71
C GLY A 10 -2.92 7.15 -2.89
N ALA A 11 -2.97 8.47 -3.01
CA ALA A 11 -1.78 9.26 -3.34
C ALA A 11 -0.67 9.06 -2.31
N MET A 12 -1.01 9.03 -1.02
CA MET A 12 -0.01 8.96 0.04
C MET A 12 0.72 7.62 0.07
N GLY A 13 -0.04 6.51 0.00
CA GLY A 13 0.55 5.18 -0.03
C GLY A 13 1.40 4.97 -1.26
N SER A 14 0.90 5.41 -2.41
CA SER A 14 1.62 5.27 -3.67
C SER A 14 2.90 6.11 -3.70
N ALA A 15 2.85 7.32 -3.17
CA ALA A 15 4.04 8.17 -3.11
C ALA A 15 5.10 7.57 -2.19
N PHE A 16 4.69 6.95 -1.08
CA PHE A 16 5.63 6.34 -0.14
C PHE A 16 6.37 5.14 -0.76
N ALA A 17 5.77 4.50 -1.74
CA ALA A 17 6.40 3.36 -2.42
C ALA A 17 7.72 3.76 -3.08
N VAL A 18 7.83 4.98 -3.57
CA VAL A 18 9.00 5.44 -4.31
C VAL A 18 10.26 5.40 -3.46
N PRO A 19 10.33 6.08 -2.28
CA PRO A 19 11.54 6.01 -1.47
C PRO A 19 11.82 4.60 -0.96
N CYS A 20 10.79 3.78 -0.73
CA CYS A 20 11.02 2.39 -0.32
C CYS A 20 11.77 1.62 -1.40
N LEU A 21 11.38 1.81 -2.67
CA LEU A 21 12.06 1.15 -3.78
C LEU A 21 13.47 1.70 -3.99
N GLU A 22 13.65 3.00 -3.78
CA GLU A 22 14.97 3.62 -3.92
C GLU A 22 15.96 3.07 -2.89
N ASN A 23 15.46 2.58 -1.77
CA ASN A 23 16.27 1.94 -0.75
C ASN A 23 16.38 0.43 -0.95
N GLU A 24 16.13 -0.03 -2.16
CA GLU A 24 16.33 -1.40 -2.60
C GLU A 24 15.46 -2.43 -1.88
N ASN A 25 14.28 -2.01 -1.43
CA ASN A 25 13.31 -2.93 -0.89
C ASN A 25 12.41 -3.50 -1.98
N LYS A 26 11.83 -4.66 -1.71
CA LYS A 26 10.75 -5.18 -2.55
C LYS A 26 9.44 -4.60 -2.06
N VAL A 27 8.71 -3.94 -2.92
CA VAL A 27 7.47 -3.26 -2.53
C VAL A 27 6.32 -3.74 -3.39
N THR A 28 5.22 -4.08 -2.73
CA THR A 28 3.96 -4.39 -3.40
C THR A 28 2.91 -3.40 -2.90
N LEU A 29 2.29 -2.70 -3.83
CA LEU A 29 1.19 -1.79 -3.54
C LEU A 29 -0.10 -2.55 -3.76
N VAL A 30 -0.89 -2.71 -2.71
CA VAL A 30 -2.14 -3.45 -2.77
C VAL A 30 -3.30 -2.50 -2.58
N GLY A 31 -4.26 -2.51 -3.48
CA GLY A 31 -5.45 -1.68 -3.34
C GLY A 31 -6.35 -2.18 -2.22
N THR A 32 -7.16 -1.29 -1.66
CA THR A 32 -8.24 -1.71 -0.78
C THR A 32 -9.35 -2.34 -1.62
N HIS A 33 -10.34 -2.92 -0.95
CA HIS A 33 -11.48 -3.52 -1.63
C HIS A 33 -12.30 -2.50 -2.45
N LEU A 34 -12.09 -1.22 -2.21
CA LEU A 34 -12.77 -0.14 -2.94
C LEU A 34 -11.94 0.40 -4.10
N GLU A 35 -10.74 -0.12 -4.31
CA GLU A 35 -9.78 0.45 -5.25
C GLU A 35 -9.47 -0.45 -6.45
N ASP A 36 -10.28 -1.46 -6.71
CA ASP A 36 -10.02 -2.36 -7.84
C ASP A 36 -9.93 -1.61 -9.17
N ASP A 37 -10.78 -0.63 -9.39
CA ASP A 37 -10.75 0.15 -10.63
C ASP A 37 -9.48 0.99 -10.72
N LEU A 38 -9.06 1.58 -9.61
CA LEU A 38 -7.82 2.34 -9.57
C LEU A 38 -6.62 1.45 -9.88
N ILE A 39 -6.57 0.27 -9.25
CA ILE A 39 -5.48 -0.67 -9.49
C ILE A 39 -5.44 -1.09 -10.96
N ASN A 40 -6.61 -1.41 -11.52
CA ASN A 40 -6.70 -1.78 -12.93
C ASN A 40 -6.15 -0.66 -13.82
N ASN A 41 -6.53 0.56 -13.53
CA ASN A 41 -6.08 1.73 -14.28
C ASN A 41 -4.54 1.85 -14.23
N ILE A 42 -3.96 1.72 -13.04
CA ILE A 42 -2.51 1.82 -12.86
C ILE A 42 -1.81 0.71 -13.64
N GLN A 43 -2.29 -0.52 -13.52
CA GLN A 43 -1.69 -1.68 -14.20
C GLN A 43 -1.73 -1.54 -15.72
N LEU A 44 -2.83 -1.01 -16.26
CA LEU A 44 -3.00 -0.88 -17.71
C LEU A 44 -2.25 0.30 -18.31
N ASN A 45 -1.77 1.23 -17.48
CA ASN A 45 -1.12 2.45 -17.96
C ASN A 45 0.32 2.56 -17.48
N ASN A 46 1.05 1.44 -17.48
CA ASN A 46 2.49 1.40 -17.18
C ASN A 46 2.81 1.98 -15.80
N ASN A 47 1.99 1.63 -14.82
CA ASN A 47 2.13 2.12 -13.44
C ASN A 47 1.93 3.62 -13.30
N PHE A 48 1.20 4.24 -14.21
CA PHE A 48 0.87 5.66 -14.08
C PHE A 48 -0.24 5.83 -13.04
N HIS A 49 0.03 6.66 -12.02
CA HIS A 49 -0.96 6.93 -10.97
C HIS A 49 -1.70 8.23 -11.28
N PRO A 50 -3.01 8.16 -11.51
CA PRO A 50 -3.76 9.35 -11.96
C PRO A 50 -3.79 10.48 -10.93
N ALA A 51 -3.90 10.17 -9.64
CA ALA A 51 -3.96 11.20 -8.61
C ALA A 51 -2.62 11.90 -8.41
N LEU A 52 -1.52 11.18 -8.56
CA LEU A 52 -0.19 11.75 -8.45
C LEU A 52 0.31 12.35 -9.76
N ASN A 53 -0.32 11.95 -10.86
CA ASN A 53 0.06 12.39 -12.21
C ASN A 53 1.53 12.07 -12.53
N ILE A 54 2.00 10.91 -12.06
CA ILE A 54 3.36 10.43 -12.35
C ILE A 54 3.32 8.93 -12.62
N GLU A 55 4.34 8.44 -13.32
CA GLU A 55 4.56 7.01 -13.45
C GLU A 55 5.31 6.52 -12.22
N LEU A 56 4.75 5.49 -11.57
CA LEU A 56 5.43 4.83 -10.47
C LEU A 56 6.52 3.92 -11.04
N PRO A 57 7.57 3.64 -10.26
CA PRO A 57 8.65 2.80 -10.77
C PRO A 57 8.15 1.44 -11.28
N ILE A 58 8.73 0.96 -12.37
CA ILE A 58 8.30 -0.29 -12.98
C ILE A 58 8.56 -1.50 -12.06
N LYS A 59 9.49 -1.37 -11.13
CA LYS A 59 9.78 -2.41 -10.14
C LYS A 59 8.66 -2.58 -9.15
N LEU A 60 7.79 -1.59 -9.01
CA LEU A 60 6.68 -1.66 -8.07
C LEU A 60 5.65 -2.66 -8.57
N LYS A 61 5.33 -3.65 -7.74
CA LYS A 61 4.22 -4.53 -8.03
C LYS A 61 2.95 -3.86 -7.54
N VAL A 62 1.92 -3.88 -8.38
CA VAL A 62 0.63 -3.27 -8.07
C VAL A 62 -0.41 -4.35 -8.19
N GLU A 63 -1.14 -4.64 -7.10
CA GLU A 63 -2.06 -5.76 -7.04
C GLU A 63 -3.41 -5.35 -6.45
N LYS A 64 -4.45 -6.04 -6.86
CA LYS A 64 -5.78 -5.85 -6.32
C LYS A 64 -5.88 -6.45 -4.93
N TYR A 65 -6.88 -6.00 -4.18
CA TYR A 65 -7.12 -6.44 -2.81
C TYR A 65 -7.24 -7.96 -2.68
N GLU A 66 -7.83 -8.61 -3.69
CA GLU A 66 -8.01 -10.05 -3.65
C GLU A 66 -6.69 -10.83 -3.52
N LYS A 67 -5.57 -10.21 -3.87
CA LYS A 67 -4.26 -10.84 -3.77
C LYS A 67 -3.61 -10.68 -2.40
N LEU A 68 -4.19 -9.89 -1.52
CA LEU A 68 -3.57 -9.57 -0.23
C LEU A 68 -3.21 -10.82 0.57
N LYS A 69 -4.14 -11.77 0.68
CA LYS A 69 -3.90 -12.97 1.48
C LYS A 69 -2.71 -13.76 0.96
N SER A 70 -2.65 -14.01 -0.34
CA SER A 70 -1.55 -14.79 -0.91
C SER A 70 -0.22 -14.06 -0.78
N ILE A 71 -0.23 -12.73 -0.92
CA ILE A 71 0.98 -11.94 -0.78
C ILE A 71 1.50 -12.01 0.66
N LEU A 72 0.61 -11.91 1.64
CA LEU A 72 0.99 -12.05 3.05
C LEU A 72 1.54 -13.43 3.34
N GLU A 73 0.96 -14.46 2.73
CA GLU A 73 1.42 -15.84 2.94
C GLU A 73 2.82 -16.07 2.38
N GLU A 74 3.22 -15.32 1.37
CA GLU A 74 4.57 -15.43 0.81
C GLU A 74 5.64 -14.84 1.74
N GLY A 75 5.22 -14.07 2.72
CA GLY A 75 6.14 -13.45 3.66
C GLY A 75 6.26 -11.95 3.46
N VAL A 76 6.31 -11.25 4.55
CA VAL A 76 6.40 -9.79 4.57
C VAL A 76 7.17 -9.36 5.79
N ASP A 77 7.95 -8.29 5.67
CA ASP A 77 8.72 -7.74 6.79
C ASP A 77 8.04 -6.52 7.42
N ILE A 78 7.38 -5.71 6.61
CA ILE A 78 6.73 -4.48 7.08
C ILE A 78 5.44 -4.28 6.31
N ILE A 79 4.40 -3.88 7.03
CA ILE A 79 3.13 -3.51 6.41
C ILE A 79 2.90 -2.02 6.62
N VAL A 80 2.54 -1.34 5.55
CA VAL A 80 2.28 0.10 5.58
C VAL A 80 0.80 0.33 5.33
N ALA A 81 0.17 1.10 6.20
CA ALA A 81 -1.22 1.50 6.03
C ALA A 81 -1.28 2.78 5.21
N GLY A 82 -1.61 2.65 3.94
CA GLY A 82 -1.78 3.78 3.05
C GLY A 82 -3.23 4.21 2.94
N VAL A 83 -3.98 4.09 4.04
CA VAL A 83 -5.39 4.43 4.09
C VAL A 83 -5.59 5.68 4.93
N SER A 84 -6.74 6.34 4.74
CA SER A 84 -7.08 7.51 5.56
C SER A 84 -7.27 7.09 7.02
N SER A 85 -7.27 8.07 7.92
CA SER A 85 -7.50 7.80 9.33
C SER A 85 -8.81 7.06 9.58
N ILE A 86 -9.83 7.34 8.77
CA ILE A 86 -11.10 6.63 8.86
C ILE A 86 -10.93 5.14 8.51
N GLY A 87 -10.01 4.84 7.60
CA GLY A 87 -9.80 3.47 7.15
C GLY A 87 -8.90 2.64 8.04
N ILE A 88 -8.30 3.22 9.08
CA ILE A 88 -7.35 2.50 9.94
C ILE A 88 -8.00 1.29 10.62
N GLY A 89 -9.22 1.45 11.12
CA GLY A 89 -9.92 0.34 11.77
C GLY A 89 -10.12 -0.83 10.83
N TRP A 90 -10.54 -0.55 9.60
CA TRP A 90 -10.68 -1.57 8.57
C TRP A 90 -9.34 -2.25 8.27
N PHE A 91 -8.29 -1.43 8.13
CA PHE A 91 -6.94 -1.92 7.86
C PHE A 91 -6.50 -2.94 8.92
N VAL A 92 -6.64 -2.58 10.19
CA VAL A 92 -6.24 -3.45 11.29
C VAL A 92 -7.00 -4.77 11.24
N LYS A 93 -8.30 -4.72 10.98
CA LYS A 93 -9.10 -5.94 10.86
C LYS A 93 -8.63 -6.84 9.72
N GLN A 94 -8.28 -6.24 8.57
CA GLN A 94 -7.83 -7.05 7.43
C GLN A 94 -6.50 -7.73 7.72
N ILE A 95 -5.57 -7.03 8.35
CA ILE A 95 -4.29 -7.62 8.69
C ILE A 95 -4.45 -8.72 9.73
N ALA A 96 -5.23 -8.48 10.78
CA ALA A 96 -5.49 -9.48 11.81
C ALA A 96 -6.17 -10.73 11.24
N LYS A 97 -7.04 -10.55 10.26
CA LYS A 97 -7.76 -11.65 9.63
C LYS A 97 -6.84 -12.51 8.76
N ASN A 98 -5.92 -11.89 8.05
CA ASN A 98 -5.12 -12.56 7.03
C ASN A 98 -3.70 -12.89 7.48
N TYR A 99 -3.26 -12.39 8.63
CA TYR A 99 -1.89 -12.59 9.07
C TYR A 99 -1.84 -12.64 10.60
N LYS A 100 -1.19 -13.65 11.14
CA LYS A 100 -1.20 -13.91 12.58
C LYS A 100 0.10 -13.60 13.28
N LYS A 101 1.14 -13.29 12.55
CA LYS A 101 2.43 -12.96 13.15
C LYS A 101 2.49 -11.50 13.52
N ASN A 102 3.31 -11.18 14.51
CA ASN A 102 3.56 -9.78 14.85
C ASN A 102 4.44 -9.15 13.77
N LEU A 103 3.97 -8.04 13.22
CA LEU A 103 4.68 -7.32 12.18
C LEU A 103 4.78 -5.85 12.53
N PRO A 104 5.88 -5.20 12.19
CA PRO A 104 5.91 -3.74 12.22
C PRO A 104 4.88 -3.18 11.25
N ILE A 105 4.09 -2.23 11.73
CA ILE A 105 3.10 -1.54 10.92
C ILE A 105 3.42 -0.06 10.92
N ILE A 106 3.53 0.52 9.73
CA ILE A 106 3.75 1.95 9.57
C ILE A 106 2.43 2.57 9.12
N LEU A 107 1.98 3.59 9.85
CA LEU A 107 0.75 4.29 9.51
C LEU A 107 1.08 5.59 8.78
N LEU A 108 0.53 5.73 7.59
CA LEU A 108 0.64 6.97 6.82
C LEU A 108 -0.71 7.67 6.93
N THR A 109 -0.82 8.59 7.87
CA THR A 109 -2.09 9.28 8.05
C THR A 109 -1.89 10.78 7.85
N LYS A 110 -2.63 11.31 6.92
CA LYS A 110 -2.59 12.74 6.65
C LYS A 110 -3.28 13.53 7.74
N GLY A 111 -4.26 12.91 8.39
CA GLY A 111 -5.04 13.59 9.41
C GLY A 111 -4.25 14.03 10.63
N LEU A 112 -3.07 13.49 10.80
CA LEU A 112 -2.21 13.87 11.91
C LEU A 112 -1.43 15.14 11.64
N ALA A 113 -1.36 15.50 10.41
CA ALA A 113 -0.62 16.71 10.05
C ALA A 113 -1.36 17.92 10.48
N VAL A 114 -1.77 18.13 10.66
CA VAL A 114 -2.47 18.88 10.92
C VAL A 114 -3.15 19.61 11.35
N GLU A 115 -3.36 19.30 11.13
CA GLU A 115 -4.19 19.78 11.31
C GLU A 115 -4.23 20.61 12.17
N ASP A 116 -3.84 20.40 12.40
CA ASP A 116 -3.99 21.01 12.87
C ASP A 116 -3.89 21.93 13.10
N ASN A 117 -3.79 22.03 13.13
CA ASN A 117 -3.85 22.75 13.16
C ASN A 117 -3.97 23.25 13.39
#